data_a7a613a2539f0bbda313e77037bc9fc4
#
_entry.id   a7a613a2539f0bbda313e77037bc9fc4
#
_cell.length_a   1.000
_cell.length_b   1.000
_cell.length_c   1.000
_cell.angle_alpha   90.00
_cell.angle_beta   90.00
_cell.angle_gamma   90.00
#
_symmetry.space_group_name_H-M   'P 1'
#
loop_
_entity.id
_entity.type
_entity.pdbx_description
1 polymer ?
#
loop_
_entity_poly.entity_id
_entity_poly.type
_entity_poly.pdbx_seq_one_letter_code
_entity_poly.pdbx_strand_id
1 'polypeptide(L)'
;TVFIDGQIKLMCSSQINNWSVFFRVQFLTAIEKAFATGADTVVLGFDNYVHVPEAKNMTQIKRSRHVPVLDFKNGDDLPPIMPENWSSAMRNRTFKVKVIQLIVNNIRAHYANDNGLVTQNKTVIVDFTDTPEVIGAPRDLPNLSGKRGECDIKAFSWMCYGPLLIVSTDGDFMAIALIQLEQMVLEKNCSQYVYLLRMNTSVDGGLKRPRQGAVKREYEYVDMLTILSWLNEQMQKTGLKGSPAKNFAALVASTGCDFAMNLPSIGPKTLWDNRNQFHNLDLTAPNNLFLALARVYHKMYEKKIRAVNGLQNNDHEFESIVHLYDEIVTRVKCSSKISNLVQSRTWNMGRMSAHVLNAYWTLLYWSELQHYPDPMSGHYGFERRGKFVTFGGDI
;
A
#
# COMPACT_ATOMS: atom_id res chain seq x y z
N THR A 1 9.64 11.09 16.27
CA THR A 1 9.62 9.63 16.05
C THR A 1 9.95 9.31 14.60
N VAL A 2 10.79 8.29 14.38
CA VAL A 2 11.05 7.72 13.04
C VAL A 2 10.49 6.30 12.99
N PHE A 3 9.56 6.06 12.06
CA PHE A 3 9.05 4.73 11.78
C PHE A 3 9.75 4.16 10.54
N ILE A 4 10.37 3.02 10.66
CA ILE A 4 11.08 2.31 9.57
C ILE A 4 10.25 1.10 9.19
N ASP A 5 9.85 1.02 7.93
CA ASP A 5 9.22 -0.17 7.37
C ASP A 5 10.23 -1.31 7.29
N GLY A 6 10.11 -2.23 8.24
CA GLY A 6 10.98 -3.39 8.37
C GLY A 6 10.79 -4.41 7.24
N GLN A 7 9.61 -4.49 6.64
CA GLN A 7 9.35 -5.39 5.52
C GLN A 7 10.21 -5.03 4.30
N ILE A 8 10.33 -3.73 3.99
CA ILE A 8 11.20 -3.25 2.90
C ILE A 8 12.66 -3.62 3.19
N LYS A 9 13.10 -3.45 4.46
CA LYS A 9 14.46 -3.81 4.84
C LYS A 9 14.72 -5.32 4.71
N LEU A 10 13.74 -6.16 5.02
CA LEU A 10 13.82 -7.60 4.79
C LEU A 10 13.98 -7.96 3.29
N MET A 11 13.33 -7.21 2.41
CA MET A 11 13.34 -7.51 0.97
C MET A 11 14.60 -7.06 0.24
N CYS A 12 15.39 -6.15 0.82
CA CYS A 12 16.55 -5.51 0.16
C CYS A 12 17.86 -6.31 0.20
N SER A 13 17.88 -7.59 0.55
CA SER A 13 19.12 -8.32 0.91
C SER A 13 19.74 -9.19 -0.16
N SER A 14 19.39 -9.06 -1.43
CA SER A 14 19.76 -10.00 -2.49
C SER A 14 21.27 -10.24 -2.75
N GLN A 15 22.17 -9.56 -2.05
CA GLN A 15 23.63 -9.72 -2.22
C GLN A 15 24.38 -10.00 -0.89
N ILE A 16 23.64 -10.15 0.22
CA ILE A 16 24.24 -10.37 1.53
C ILE A 16 24.00 -11.84 1.90
N ASN A 17 25.06 -12.57 2.17
CA ASN A 17 25.02 -13.99 2.53
C ASN A 17 25.33 -14.28 4.01
N ASN A 18 25.60 -13.25 4.79
CA ASN A 18 25.98 -13.35 6.20
C ASN A 18 24.98 -12.60 7.10
N TRP A 19 24.45 -13.30 8.12
CA TRP A 19 23.47 -12.75 9.04
C TRP A 19 23.94 -11.51 9.80
N SER A 20 25.17 -11.49 10.25
CA SER A 20 25.72 -10.34 10.97
C SER A 20 25.85 -9.11 10.08
N VAL A 21 26.32 -9.29 8.85
CA VAL A 21 26.40 -8.22 7.85
C VAL A 21 25.00 -7.73 7.48
N PHE A 22 24.06 -8.65 7.27
CA PHE A 22 22.67 -8.33 6.97
C PHE A 22 22.04 -7.47 8.07
N PHE A 23 22.15 -7.90 9.33
CA PHE A 23 21.64 -7.17 10.47
C PHE A 23 22.23 -5.74 10.55
N ARG A 24 23.56 -5.65 10.50
CA ARG A 24 24.25 -4.36 10.61
C ARG A 24 23.86 -3.40 9.49
N VAL A 25 23.86 -3.86 8.24
CA VAL A 25 23.63 -3.01 7.08
C VAL A 25 22.17 -2.60 6.94
N GLN A 26 21.24 -3.53 7.15
CA GLN A 26 19.82 -3.27 6.90
C GLN A 26 19.11 -2.61 8.10
N PHE A 27 19.47 -2.98 9.30
CA PHE A 27 18.73 -2.55 10.50
C PHE A 27 19.52 -1.60 11.39
N LEU A 28 20.69 -1.99 11.85
CA LEU A 28 21.45 -1.17 12.79
C LEU A 28 21.83 0.19 12.18
N THR A 29 22.39 0.18 10.97
CA THR A 29 22.72 1.45 10.27
C THR A 29 21.47 2.32 10.01
N ALA A 30 20.30 1.71 9.80
CA ALA A 30 19.06 2.47 9.63
C ALA A 30 18.59 3.11 10.96
N ILE A 31 18.70 2.39 12.07
CA ILE A 31 18.40 2.91 13.42
C ILE A 31 19.36 4.07 13.75
N GLU A 32 20.66 3.89 13.55
CA GLU A 32 21.67 4.91 13.82
C GLU A 32 21.42 6.18 12.98
N LYS A 33 21.12 6.02 11.70
CA LYS A 33 20.75 7.14 10.82
C LYS A 33 19.49 7.85 11.31
N ALA A 34 18.48 7.11 11.77
CA ALA A 34 17.27 7.70 12.31
C ALA A 34 17.57 8.52 13.58
N PHE A 35 18.41 8.01 14.49
CA PHE A 35 18.85 8.78 15.65
C PHE A 35 19.69 10.00 15.28
N ALA A 36 20.47 9.93 14.19
CA ALA A 36 21.26 11.07 13.70
C ALA A 36 20.38 12.22 13.16
N THR A 37 19.11 11.98 12.84
CA THR A 37 18.15 13.05 12.50
C THR A 37 17.61 13.82 13.71
N GLY A 38 18.04 13.46 14.92
CA GLY A 38 17.55 14.04 16.17
C GLY A 38 16.32 13.30 16.74
N ALA A 39 15.93 12.17 16.18
CA ALA A 39 14.86 11.37 16.74
C ALA A 39 15.28 10.80 18.12
N ASP A 40 14.35 10.77 19.05
CA ASP A 40 14.49 10.09 20.35
C ASP A 40 13.89 8.67 20.32
N THR A 41 12.98 8.42 19.40
CA THR A 41 12.27 7.15 19.26
C THR A 41 12.35 6.65 17.84
N VAL A 42 12.81 5.42 17.67
CA VAL A 42 12.86 4.70 16.39
C VAL A 42 11.99 3.45 16.49
N VAL A 43 11.01 3.34 15.62
CA VAL A 43 10.11 2.17 15.55
C VAL A 43 10.46 1.35 14.32
N LEU A 44 10.73 0.08 14.48
CA LEU A 44 10.84 -0.91 13.41
C LEU A 44 9.51 -1.66 13.29
N GLY A 45 8.73 -1.35 12.25
CA GLY A 45 7.45 -2.00 11.99
C GLY A 45 7.61 -3.27 11.15
N PHE A 46 6.92 -4.34 11.53
CA PHE A 46 6.80 -5.57 10.76
C PHE A 46 5.35 -6.05 10.75
N ASP A 47 4.95 -6.79 9.70
CA ASP A 47 3.63 -7.41 9.68
C ASP A 47 3.48 -8.40 10.84
N ASN A 48 2.36 -8.28 11.57
CA ASN A 48 1.93 -9.31 12.50
C ASN A 48 1.05 -10.32 11.75
N TYR A 49 1.64 -11.45 11.37
CA TYR A 49 0.98 -12.45 10.53
C TYR A 49 -0.22 -13.14 11.18
N VAL A 50 -0.47 -12.93 12.47
CA VAL A 50 -1.69 -13.39 13.15
C VAL A 50 -2.90 -12.56 12.73
N HIS A 51 -2.70 -11.25 12.50
CA HIS A 51 -3.77 -10.28 12.23
C HIS A 51 -3.79 -9.74 10.79
N VAL A 52 -2.84 -10.13 9.94
CA VAL A 52 -2.88 -9.74 8.52
C VAL A 52 -4.16 -10.29 7.87
N PRO A 53 -4.95 -9.44 7.20
CA PRO A 53 -6.19 -9.88 6.56
C PRO A 53 -5.96 -11.02 5.57
N GLU A 54 -6.85 -12.02 5.57
CA GLU A 54 -6.75 -13.17 4.65
C GLU A 54 -6.75 -12.73 3.17
N ALA A 55 -7.41 -11.63 2.85
CA ALA A 55 -7.45 -11.06 1.51
C ALA A 55 -6.03 -10.74 0.94
N LYS A 56 -5.08 -10.36 1.79
CA LYS A 56 -3.67 -10.14 1.38
C LYS A 56 -2.99 -11.40 0.85
N ASN A 57 -3.41 -12.57 1.31
CA ASN A 57 -2.85 -13.86 0.85
C ASN A 57 -2.98 -14.03 -0.64
N MET A 58 -4.07 -13.55 -1.25
CA MET A 58 -4.31 -13.69 -2.69
C MET A 58 -3.31 -12.91 -3.53
N THR A 59 -3.02 -11.68 -3.13
CA THR A 59 -2.02 -10.86 -3.84
C THR A 59 -0.63 -11.48 -3.70
N GLN A 60 -0.30 -11.99 -2.52
CA GLN A 60 0.96 -12.70 -2.30
C GLN A 60 1.06 -13.97 -3.16
N ILE A 61 -0.01 -14.76 -3.27
CA ILE A 61 -0.06 -15.94 -4.14
C ILE A 61 0.09 -15.54 -5.61
N LYS A 62 -0.61 -14.50 -6.07
CA LYS A 62 -0.50 -14.01 -7.46
C LYS A 62 0.91 -13.55 -7.80
N ARG A 63 1.55 -12.79 -6.90
CA ARG A 63 2.95 -12.36 -7.05
C ARG A 63 3.95 -13.51 -7.00
N SER A 64 3.54 -14.64 -6.42
CA SER A 64 4.42 -15.78 -6.13
C SER A 64 4.34 -16.93 -7.14
N ARG A 65 3.47 -16.89 -8.15
CA ARG A 65 3.22 -18.03 -9.07
C ARG A 65 4.44 -18.62 -9.76
N HIS A 66 5.54 -17.86 -9.86
CA HIS A 66 6.73 -18.26 -10.62
C HIS A 66 7.99 -18.49 -9.75
N VAL A 67 7.89 -18.37 -8.44
CA VAL A 67 9.03 -18.58 -7.54
C VAL A 67 8.65 -19.62 -6.49
N PRO A 68 9.37 -20.74 -6.40
CA PRO A 68 9.12 -21.75 -5.38
C PRO A 68 9.25 -21.14 -3.98
N VAL A 69 8.42 -21.60 -3.03
CA VAL A 69 8.53 -21.24 -1.62
C VAL A 69 9.58 -22.15 -0.99
N LEU A 70 10.46 -21.58 -0.15
CA LEU A 70 11.40 -22.36 0.64
C LEU A 70 10.65 -23.39 1.50
N ASP A 71 11.06 -24.65 1.48
CA ASP A 71 10.55 -25.65 2.42
C ASP A 71 11.20 -25.40 3.79
N PHE A 72 10.45 -24.76 4.67
CA PHE A 72 10.86 -24.41 6.03
C PHE A 72 9.66 -24.57 6.95
N LYS A 73 9.80 -25.36 8.00
CA LYS A 73 8.70 -25.76 8.90
C LYS A 73 8.81 -25.09 10.27
N ASN A 74 7.73 -25.15 11.00
CA ASN A 74 7.73 -24.74 12.39
C ASN A 74 8.62 -25.73 13.19
N GLY A 75 9.62 -25.19 13.87
CA GLY A 75 10.64 -25.99 14.57
C GLY A 75 12.00 -25.99 13.89
N ASP A 76 12.09 -25.70 12.60
CA ASP A 76 13.38 -25.60 11.92
C ASP A 76 14.19 -24.41 12.44
N ASP A 77 15.49 -24.56 12.52
CA ASP A 77 16.40 -23.46 12.82
C ASP A 77 16.80 -22.71 11.56
N LEU A 78 17.12 -21.43 11.71
CA LEU A 78 17.65 -20.66 10.59
C LEU A 78 18.98 -21.26 10.12
N PRO A 79 19.19 -21.38 8.81
CA PRO A 79 20.43 -21.90 8.28
C PRO A 79 21.61 -21.00 8.72
N PRO A 80 22.79 -21.55 8.95
CA PRO A 80 23.97 -20.79 9.39
C PRO A 80 24.41 -19.72 8.39
N ILE A 81 24.08 -19.95 7.12
CA ILE A 81 24.33 -19.02 6.01
C ILE A 81 22.97 -18.60 5.43
N MET A 82 22.83 -17.35 5.06
CA MET A 82 21.60 -16.85 4.44
C MET A 82 21.29 -17.60 3.13
N PRO A 83 20.03 -17.94 2.87
CA PRO A 83 19.63 -18.61 1.64
C PRO A 83 19.99 -17.79 0.39
N GLU A 84 20.58 -18.45 -0.61
CA GLU A 84 20.91 -17.83 -1.90
C GLU A 84 19.63 -17.25 -2.56
N ASN A 85 18.54 -18.00 -2.54
CA ASN A 85 17.25 -17.53 -3.03
C ASN A 85 16.46 -16.85 -1.91
N TRP A 86 16.90 -15.65 -1.54
CA TRP A 86 16.28 -14.85 -0.51
C TRP A 86 14.80 -14.55 -0.78
N SER A 87 14.44 -14.32 -2.04
CA SER A 87 13.05 -14.08 -2.44
C SER A 87 12.14 -15.28 -2.15
N SER A 88 12.64 -16.50 -2.37
CA SER A 88 11.95 -17.75 -2.03
C SER A 88 11.78 -17.89 -0.51
N ALA A 89 12.84 -17.64 0.25
CA ALA A 89 12.83 -17.72 1.71
C ALA A 89 11.84 -16.70 2.33
N MET A 90 11.83 -15.46 1.84
CA MET A 90 10.93 -14.41 2.30
C MET A 90 9.45 -14.65 1.99
N ARG A 91 9.10 -15.66 1.23
CA ARG A 91 7.72 -16.11 1.02
C ARG A 91 7.23 -17.07 2.09
N ASN A 92 8.14 -17.77 2.73
CA ASN A 92 7.80 -18.63 3.85
C ASN A 92 7.58 -17.78 5.11
N ARG A 93 6.35 -17.75 5.62
CA ARG A 93 5.98 -16.94 6.80
C ARG A 93 6.74 -17.40 8.04
N THR A 94 6.88 -18.70 8.25
CA THR A 94 7.61 -19.26 9.39
C THR A 94 9.06 -18.82 9.37
N PHE A 95 9.69 -18.86 8.20
CA PHE A 95 11.05 -18.36 8.01
C PHE A 95 11.14 -16.85 8.32
N LYS A 96 10.23 -16.04 7.81
CA LYS A 96 10.21 -14.61 8.11
C LYS A 96 10.10 -14.31 9.60
N VAL A 97 9.21 -14.99 10.30
CA VAL A 97 9.03 -14.83 11.76
C VAL A 97 10.35 -15.13 12.49
N LYS A 98 11.03 -16.21 12.13
CA LYS A 98 12.35 -16.55 12.71
C LYS A 98 13.41 -15.49 12.42
N VAL A 99 13.43 -14.96 11.20
CA VAL A 99 14.35 -13.87 10.82
C VAL A 99 14.05 -12.60 11.64
N ILE A 100 12.78 -12.23 11.82
CA ILE A 100 12.41 -11.06 12.63
C ILE A 100 12.82 -11.28 14.10
N GLN A 101 12.60 -12.47 14.65
CA GLN A 101 13.07 -12.82 16.01
C GLN A 101 14.59 -12.70 16.14
N LEU A 102 15.34 -13.15 15.12
CA LEU A 102 16.80 -12.98 15.08
C LEU A 102 17.17 -11.48 15.10
N ILE A 103 16.47 -10.64 14.32
CA ILE A 103 16.69 -9.19 14.30
C ILE A 103 16.44 -8.59 15.68
N VAL A 104 15.32 -8.91 16.32
CA VAL A 104 14.99 -8.46 17.68
C VAL A 104 16.09 -8.82 18.66
N ASN A 105 16.54 -10.07 18.66
CA ASN A 105 17.60 -10.54 19.57
C ASN A 105 18.93 -9.82 19.33
N ASN A 106 19.28 -9.56 18.07
CA ASN A 106 20.50 -8.83 17.74
C ASN A 106 20.43 -7.34 18.14
N ILE A 107 19.26 -6.69 17.99
CA ILE A 107 19.06 -5.31 18.48
C ILE A 107 19.22 -5.27 19.99
N ARG A 108 18.55 -6.20 20.69
CA ARG A 108 18.64 -6.31 22.16
C ARG A 108 20.09 -6.53 22.60
N ALA A 109 20.80 -7.48 22.00
CA ALA A 109 22.19 -7.76 22.33
C ALA A 109 23.12 -6.59 22.03
N HIS A 110 22.90 -5.86 20.94
CA HIS A 110 23.71 -4.70 20.57
C HIS A 110 23.59 -3.57 21.60
N TYR A 111 22.35 -3.29 22.07
CA TYR A 111 22.10 -2.20 23.01
C TYR A 111 22.09 -2.63 24.47
N ALA A 112 22.11 -3.93 24.80
CA ALA A 112 22.13 -4.41 26.21
C ALA A 112 23.39 -4.02 26.94
N ASN A 113 24.53 -3.98 26.27
CA ASN A 113 25.83 -3.65 26.84
C ASN A 113 26.16 -2.15 26.78
N ASP A 114 25.32 -1.37 26.14
CA ASP A 114 25.50 0.06 25.97
C ASP A 114 24.34 0.80 26.66
N ASN A 115 24.62 1.31 27.87
CA ASN A 115 23.69 2.22 28.56
C ASN A 115 23.45 3.51 27.76
N GLY A 116 24.06 3.65 26.56
CA GLY A 116 23.99 4.85 25.73
C GLY A 116 22.57 5.23 25.31
N LEU A 117 21.70 4.26 25.02
CA LEU A 117 20.30 4.58 24.71
C LEU A 117 19.58 5.18 25.92
N VAL A 118 19.71 4.57 27.09
CA VAL A 118 19.05 5.05 28.33
C VAL A 118 19.60 6.42 28.76
N THR A 119 20.92 6.59 28.75
CA THR A 119 21.55 7.88 29.10
C THR A 119 21.25 9.00 28.14
N GLN A 120 21.03 8.69 26.86
CA GLN A 120 20.63 9.64 25.82
C GLN A 120 19.11 9.81 25.71
N ASN A 121 18.31 9.17 26.57
CA ASN A 121 16.85 9.13 26.51
C ASN A 121 16.34 8.66 25.13
N LYS A 122 17.01 7.68 24.53
CA LYS A 122 16.68 7.10 23.22
C LYS A 122 16.01 5.75 23.38
N THR A 123 15.11 5.43 22.45
CA THR A 123 14.33 4.19 22.48
C THR A 123 14.26 3.58 21.10
N VAL A 124 14.49 2.28 21.00
CA VAL A 124 14.14 1.46 19.83
C VAL A 124 12.93 0.61 20.19
N ILE A 125 11.90 0.66 19.35
CA ILE A 125 10.70 -0.15 19.50
C ILE A 125 10.62 -1.10 18.32
N VAL A 126 10.42 -2.39 18.57
CA VAL A 126 10.15 -3.38 17.52
C VAL A 126 8.68 -3.77 17.58
N ASP A 127 7.93 -3.30 16.60
CA ASP A 127 6.48 -3.50 16.49
C ASP A 127 6.19 -4.66 15.54
N PHE A 128 6.21 -5.87 16.08
CA PHE A 128 6.03 -7.11 15.33
C PHE A 128 4.84 -7.94 15.85
N THR A 129 4.65 -8.01 17.15
CA THR A 129 3.60 -8.78 17.82
C THR A 129 2.53 -7.85 18.38
N ASP A 130 1.55 -8.39 19.10
CA ASP A 130 0.49 -7.60 19.75
C ASP A 130 1.08 -6.64 20.80
N THR A 131 2.16 -7.06 21.43
CA THR A 131 2.92 -6.21 22.37
C THR A 131 4.26 -5.85 21.73
N PRO A 132 4.48 -4.59 21.33
CA PRO A 132 5.76 -4.14 20.84
C PRO A 132 6.85 -4.27 21.89
N GLU A 133 8.05 -4.58 21.45
CA GLU A 133 9.21 -4.67 22.34
C GLU A 133 9.92 -3.33 22.43
N VAL A 134 10.16 -2.85 23.65
CA VAL A 134 10.82 -1.58 23.94
C VAL A 134 12.26 -1.84 24.41
N ILE A 135 13.24 -1.22 23.76
CA ILE A 135 14.67 -1.38 24.02
C ILE A 135 15.28 0.01 24.23
N GLY A 136 15.96 0.22 25.36
CA GLY A 136 16.55 1.51 25.75
C GLY A 136 15.72 2.25 26.80
N ALA A 137 15.54 3.56 26.65
CA ALA A 137 14.78 4.36 27.60
C ALA A 137 13.30 3.93 27.63
N PRO A 138 12.68 3.82 28.82
CA PRO A 138 11.27 3.47 28.94
C PRO A 138 10.38 4.45 28.18
N ARG A 139 9.35 3.93 27.50
CA ARG A 139 8.31 4.72 26.83
C ARG A 139 6.95 4.13 27.16
N ASP A 140 5.98 4.98 27.42
CA ASP A 140 4.60 4.57 27.52
C ASP A 140 4.11 4.17 26.13
N LEU A 141 3.62 2.94 25.99
CA LEU A 141 3.08 2.49 24.71
C LEU A 141 1.72 3.14 24.47
N PRO A 142 1.41 3.53 23.21
CA PRO A 142 0.07 4.00 22.87
C PRO A 142 -0.96 2.90 23.12
N ASN A 143 -2.24 3.27 23.18
CA ASN A 143 -3.29 2.26 23.21
C ASN A 143 -3.28 1.47 21.88
N LEU A 144 -2.82 0.23 21.96
CA LEU A 144 -2.63 -0.67 20.81
C LEU A 144 -3.75 -1.71 20.74
N SER A 145 -4.97 -1.36 21.18
CA SER A 145 -6.13 -2.23 21.05
C SER A 145 -6.50 -2.50 19.58
N GLY A 146 -7.07 -3.66 19.29
CA GLY A 146 -7.55 -4.04 17.96
C GLY A 146 -6.58 -4.88 17.13
N LYS A 147 -6.93 -5.08 15.86
CA LYS A 147 -6.18 -5.94 14.93
C LYS A 147 -5.07 -5.16 14.25
N ARG A 148 -3.84 -5.30 14.73
CA ARG A 148 -2.66 -4.63 14.19
C ARG A 148 -1.84 -5.60 13.32
N GLY A 149 -2.33 -5.89 12.12
CA GLY A 149 -1.72 -6.87 11.23
C GLY A 149 -0.57 -6.30 10.41
N GLU A 150 -0.84 -5.30 9.59
CA GLU A 150 0.11 -4.77 8.62
C GLU A 150 1.00 -3.65 9.17
N CYS A 151 2.20 -3.58 8.63
CA CYS A 151 3.20 -2.59 9.00
C CYS A 151 2.74 -1.16 8.72
N ASP A 152 2.10 -0.93 7.58
CA ASP A 152 1.61 0.38 7.16
C ASP A 152 0.50 0.92 8.07
N ILE A 153 -0.41 0.06 8.52
CA ILE A 153 -1.45 0.42 9.50
C ILE A 153 -0.83 0.75 10.87
N LYS A 154 0.18 0.00 11.29
CA LYS A 154 0.84 0.19 12.58
C LYS A 154 1.54 1.54 12.71
N ALA A 155 2.11 2.06 11.63
CA ALA A 155 2.89 3.29 11.63
C ALA A 155 2.14 4.45 12.29
N PHE A 156 0.86 4.57 12.02
CA PHE A 156 0.05 5.71 12.48
C PHE A 156 -0.32 5.66 13.98
N SER A 157 -0.22 4.50 14.61
CA SER A 157 -0.36 4.39 16.07
C SER A 157 0.75 5.15 16.82
N TRP A 158 1.89 5.39 16.17
CA TRP A 158 3.06 6.04 16.76
C TRP A 158 3.07 7.57 16.61
N MET A 159 2.03 8.15 15.99
CA MET A 159 1.86 9.61 15.91
C MET A 159 1.63 10.26 17.28
N CYS A 160 1.23 9.50 18.29
CA CYS A 160 1.03 10.01 19.65
C CYS A 160 2.30 10.60 20.29
N TYR A 161 3.49 10.24 19.79
CA TYR A 161 4.76 10.76 20.27
C TYR A 161 5.25 12.03 19.57
N GLY A 162 4.38 12.69 18.79
CA GLY A 162 4.71 13.91 18.06
C GLY A 162 5.00 13.67 16.58
N PRO A 163 5.81 14.52 15.94
CA PRO A 163 6.09 14.42 14.51
C PRO A 163 6.59 13.03 14.11
N LEU A 164 6.05 12.50 13.00
CA LEU A 164 6.33 11.16 12.51
C LEU A 164 7.03 11.21 11.15
N LEU A 165 8.23 10.66 11.07
CA LEU A 165 8.91 10.39 9.81
C LEU A 165 8.77 8.90 9.47
N ILE A 166 8.13 8.58 8.35
CA ILE A 166 7.96 7.21 7.86
C ILE A 166 8.99 6.96 6.76
N VAL A 167 9.81 5.94 6.94
CA VAL A 167 10.82 5.48 5.96
C VAL A 167 10.27 4.25 5.25
N SER A 168 9.62 4.46 4.11
CA SER A 168 9.05 3.39 3.28
C SER A 168 9.06 3.76 1.81
N THR A 169 9.01 2.77 0.93
CA THR A 169 8.81 2.94 -0.52
C THR A 169 7.40 2.56 -0.96
N ASP A 170 6.57 2.08 -0.03
CA ASP A 170 5.19 1.68 -0.32
C ASP A 170 4.28 2.89 -0.52
N GLY A 171 3.47 2.86 -1.58
CA GLY A 171 2.53 3.93 -1.91
C GLY A 171 1.34 4.00 -0.96
N ASP A 172 0.98 2.89 -0.34
CA ASP A 172 -0.18 2.79 0.55
C ASP A 172 -0.02 3.69 1.79
N PHE A 173 1.22 3.85 2.29
CA PHE A 173 1.51 4.82 3.36
C PHE A 173 1.04 6.25 3.06
N MET A 174 1.13 6.68 1.79
CA MET A 174 0.67 8.02 1.42
C MET A 174 -0.85 8.16 1.57
N ALA A 175 -1.61 7.18 1.08
CA ALA A 175 -3.07 7.20 1.15
C ALA A 175 -3.54 7.15 2.62
N ILE A 176 -2.95 6.27 3.42
CA ILE A 176 -3.27 6.14 4.85
C ILE A 176 -2.89 7.42 5.60
N ALA A 177 -1.71 7.98 5.36
CA ALA A 177 -1.27 9.21 6.00
C ALA A 177 -2.23 10.38 5.76
N LEU A 178 -2.71 10.54 4.52
CA LEU A 178 -3.66 11.60 4.18
C LEU A 178 -4.98 11.44 4.93
N ILE A 179 -5.52 10.20 4.99
CA ILE A 179 -6.76 9.92 5.75
C ILE A 179 -6.57 10.25 7.23
N GLN A 180 -5.49 9.75 7.83
CA GLN A 180 -5.25 9.92 9.26
C GLN A 180 -5.00 11.40 9.63
N LEU A 181 -4.26 12.14 8.80
CA LEU A 181 -4.05 13.58 8.99
C LEU A 181 -5.36 14.36 8.86
N GLU A 182 -6.19 14.08 7.86
CA GLU A 182 -7.48 14.74 7.69
C GLU A 182 -8.38 14.51 8.90
N GLN A 183 -8.47 13.30 9.42
CA GLN A 183 -9.23 12.97 10.62
C GLN A 183 -8.70 13.73 11.84
N MET A 184 -7.38 13.79 12.02
CA MET A 184 -6.78 14.53 13.13
C MET A 184 -7.04 16.04 13.07
N VAL A 185 -6.96 16.62 11.87
CA VAL A 185 -7.25 18.05 11.66
C VAL A 185 -8.72 18.34 11.93
N LEU A 186 -9.63 17.51 11.44
CA LEU A 186 -11.07 17.70 11.57
C LEU A 186 -11.58 17.41 12.99
N GLU A 187 -11.12 16.33 13.61
CA GLU A 187 -11.68 15.86 14.89
C GLU A 187 -10.98 16.47 16.10
N LYS A 188 -9.68 16.72 16.02
CA LYS A 188 -8.86 17.13 17.18
C LYS A 188 -8.32 18.53 17.08
N ASN A 189 -8.58 19.23 15.99
CA ASN A 189 -7.99 20.53 15.69
C ASN A 189 -6.45 20.55 15.92
N CYS A 190 -5.81 19.40 15.70
CA CYS A 190 -4.41 19.16 15.94
C CYS A 190 -3.72 18.89 14.60
N SER A 191 -2.79 19.75 14.22
CA SER A 191 -1.92 19.51 13.08
C SER A 191 -0.65 18.79 13.54
N GLN A 192 -0.54 17.52 13.24
CA GLN A 192 0.73 16.82 13.40
C GLN A 192 1.48 16.77 12.09
N TYR A 193 2.80 16.83 12.16
CA TYR A 193 3.65 16.71 10.99
C TYR A 193 3.94 15.24 10.71
N VAL A 194 3.56 14.79 9.51
CA VAL A 194 3.91 13.47 8.97
C VAL A 194 4.71 13.65 7.71
N TYR A 195 5.89 13.07 7.70
CA TYR A 195 6.79 13.07 6.55
C TYR A 195 6.99 11.65 6.04
N LEU A 196 6.97 11.48 4.72
CA LEU A 196 7.40 10.25 4.09
C LEU A 196 8.78 10.44 3.48
N LEU A 197 9.73 9.58 3.85
CA LEU A 197 11.03 9.49 3.18
C LEU A 197 10.94 8.42 2.11
N ARG A 198 10.85 8.85 0.86
CA ARG A 198 10.82 7.97 -0.30
C ARG A 198 12.18 7.89 -0.95
N MET A 199 12.56 6.72 -1.40
CA MET A 199 13.72 6.54 -2.25
C MET A 199 13.27 6.69 -3.70
N ASN A 200 13.65 7.80 -4.34
CA ASN A 200 13.45 7.97 -5.78
C ASN A 200 14.45 7.08 -6.51
N THR A 201 13.97 6.02 -7.09
CA THR A 201 14.68 5.36 -8.19
C THR A 201 14.27 6.11 -9.46
N SER A 202 14.89 7.27 -9.72
CA SER A 202 14.74 7.91 -11.02
C SER A 202 15.37 7.01 -12.08
N VAL A 203 14.56 6.15 -12.63
CA VAL A 203 14.82 5.60 -13.95
C VAL A 203 14.46 6.74 -14.90
N ASP A 204 15.46 7.50 -15.33
CA ASP A 204 15.30 8.42 -16.45
C ASP A 204 14.54 7.70 -17.56
N GLY A 205 13.42 8.33 -17.99
CA GLY A 205 12.39 7.75 -18.83
C GLY A 205 12.94 7.00 -20.04
N GLY A 206 12.87 5.69 -19.96
CA GLY A 206 13.17 4.83 -21.09
C GLY A 206 13.54 3.43 -20.61
N LEU A 207 12.85 2.45 -21.12
CA LEU A 207 13.03 0.99 -21.01
C LEU A 207 14.45 0.47 -21.36
N LYS A 208 15.50 1.12 -20.93
CA LYS A 208 16.88 0.65 -21.08
C LYS A 208 17.40 0.22 -19.71
N ARG A 209 17.71 -1.08 -19.59
CA ARG A 209 18.43 -1.64 -18.43
C ARG A 209 19.60 -0.70 -18.08
N PRO A 210 19.78 -0.32 -16.80
CA PRO A 210 20.89 0.51 -16.41
C PRO A 210 22.19 -0.19 -16.82
N ARG A 211 22.95 0.41 -17.71
CA ARG A 211 24.35 0.06 -17.88
C ARG A 211 25.05 0.34 -16.55
N GLN A 212 25.98 -0.52 -16.17
CA GLN A 212 26.76 -0.48 -14.94
C GLN A 212 27.30 0.94 -14.65
N GLY A 213 26.48 1.77 -14.02
CA GLY A 213 26.81 3.05 -13.48
C GLY A 213 26.10 3.17 -12.14
N ALA A 214 26.76 3.74 -11.14
CA ALA A 214 26.22 3.90 -9.80
C ALA A 214 24.82 4.55 -9.87
N VAL A 215 23.79 3.80 -9.54
CA VAL A 215 22.42 4.32 -9.41
C VAL A 215 22.45 5.34 -8.29
N LYS A 216 22.38 6.63 -8.64
CA LYS A 216 22.27 7.70 -7.65
C LYS A 216 20.91 7.54 -6.97
N ARG A 217 20.92 7.06 -5.75
CA ARG A 217 19.70 6.95 -4.92
C ARG A 217 19.41 8.33 -4.35
N GLU A 218 18.38 8.97 -4.86
CA GLU A 218 17.89 10.22 -4.31
C GLU A 218 16.78 9.91 -3.32
N TYR A 219 16.84 10.56 -2.16
CA TYR A 219 15.80 10.48 -1.15
C TYR A 219 14.99 11.77 -1.20
N GLU A 220 13.68 11.64 -1.17
CA GLU A 220 12.74 12.74 -1.17
C GLU A 220 11.94 12.73 0.13
N TYR A 221 11.91 13.88 0.79
CA TYR A 221 11.01 14.10 1.93
C TYR A 221 9.69 14.66 1.40
N VAL A 222 8.61 13.95 1.67
CA VAL A 222 7.26 14.36 1.31
C VAL A 222 6.53 14.81 2.56
N ASP A 223 6.21 16.10 2.64
CA ASP A 223 5.37 16.67 3.70
C ASP A 223 3.90 16.36 3.42
N MET A 224 3.33 15.46 4.22
CA MET A 224 1.97 14.99 4.01
C MET A 224 0.91 16.03 4.34
N LEU A 225 1.19 16.98 5.23
CA LEU A 225 0.25 18.07 5.54
C LEU A 225 0.16 19.05 4.35
N THR A 226 1.29 19.37 3.73
CA THR A 226 1.32 20.17 2.50
C THR A 226 0.59 19.46 1.35
N ILE A 227 0.78 18.15 1.21
CA ILE A 227 0.04 17.35 0.21
C ILE A 227 -1.46 17.35 0.50
N LEU A 228 -1.88 17.22 1.74
CA LEU A 228 -3.30 17.26 2.13
C LEU A 228 -3.92 18.63 1.77
N SER A 229 -3.24 19.73 2.08
CA SER A 229 -3.70 21.06 1.75
C SER A 229 -3.85 21.27 0.24
N TRP A 230 -2.86 20.85 -0.53
CA TRP A 230 -2.91 20.87 -2.00
C TRP A 230 -4.04 19.99 -2.55
N LEU A 231 -4.21 18.79 -2.00
CA LEU A 231 -5.27 17.87 -2.40
C LEU A 231 -6.65 18.46 -2.16
N ASN A 232 -6.87 19.10 -1.00
CA ASN A 232 -8.10 19.80 -0.68
C ASN A 232 -8.43 20.86 -1.74
N GLU A 233 -7.45 21.67 -2.13
CA GLU A 233 -7.62 22.68 -3.17
C GLU A 233 -7.96 22.05 -4.53
N GLN A 234 -7.28 20.98 -4.92
CA GLN A 234 -7.55 20.31 -6.20
C GLN A 234 -8.92 19.65 -6.22
N MET A 235 -9.34 19.01 -5.14
CA MET A 235 -10.65 18.36 -5.05
C MET A 235 -11.80 19.37 -5.08
N GLN A 236 -11.63 20.53 -4.44
CA GLN A 236 -12.60 21.64 -4.56
C GLN A 236 -12.74 22.11 -6.01
N LYS A 237 -11.64 22.28 -6.74
CA LYS A 237 -11.66 22.67 -8.17
C LYS A 237 -12.36 21.66 -9.05
N THR A 238 -12.30 20.37 -8.68
CA THR A 238 -12.98 19.29 -9.45
C THR A 238 -14.46 19.13 -9.08
N GLY A 239 -14.93 19.79 -8.01
CA GLY A 239 -16.29 19.65 -7.52
C GLY A 239 -16.62 18.28 -6.94
N LEU A 240 -15.61 17.50 -6.54
CA LEU A 240 -15.80 16.27 -5.77
C LEU A 240 -16.43 16.57 -4.42
N LYS A 241 -17.34 15.70 -3.98
CA LYS A 241 -17.99 15.79 -2.67
C LYS A 241 -17.31 14.90 -1.65
N GLY A 242 -17.54 15.19 -0.37
CA GLY A 242 -17.03 14.41 0.75
C GLY A 242 -15.56 14.72 1.10
N SER A 243 -14.90 13.78 1.76
CA SER A 243 -13.53 13.91 2.23
C SER A 243 -12.52 13.83 1.07
N PRO A 244 -11.70 14.86 0.85
CA PRO A 244 -10.64 14.83 -0.16
C PRO A 244 -9.64 13.69 0.02
N ALA A 245 -9.18 13.43 1.24
CA ALA A 245 -8.23 12.35 1.52
C ALA A 245 -8.84 10.97 1.23
N LYS A 246 -10.09 10.73 1.66
CA LYS A 246 -10.78 9.46 1.40
C LYS A 246 -11.10 9.28 -0.09
N ASN A 247 -11.50 10.33 -0.79
CA ASN A 247 -11.68 10.28 -2.24
C ASN A 247 -10.38 9.92 -2.97
N PHE A 248 -9.26 10.52 -2.57
CA PHE A 248 -7.95 10.19 -3.13
C PHE A 248 -7.58 8.73 -2.84
N ALA A 249 -7.77 8.28 -1.60
CA ALA A 249 -7.50 6.91 -1.20
C ALA A 249 -8.38 5.90 -1.96
N ALA A 250 -9.65 6.20 -2.21
CA ALA A 250 -10.54 5.38 -3.04
C ALA A 250 -10.02 5.25 -4.49
N LEU A 251 -9.50 6.34 -5.06
CA LEU A 251 -8.84 6.31 -6.36
C LEU A 251 -7.57 5.46 -6.34
N VAL A 252 -6.72 5.60 -5.33
CA VAL A 252 -5.50 4.79 -5.18
C VAL A 252 -5.86 3.31 -5.05
N ALA A 253 -6.77 2.96 -4.14
CA ALA A 253 -7.23 1.59 -3.96
C ALA A 253 -7.79 0.98 -5.25
N SER A 254 -8.56 1.76 -6.02
CA SER A 254 -9.15 1.31 -7.28
C SER A 254 -8.13 1.12 -8.42
N THR A 255 -6.92 1.63 -8.32
CA THR A 255 -5.87 1.34 -9.31
C THR A 255 -5.15 0.02 -9.06
N GLY A 256 -5.41 -0.61 -7.93
CA GLY A 256 -4.84 -1.86 -7.48
C GLY A 256 -3.87 -1.69 -6.33
N CYS A 257 -4.09 -2.46 -5.30
CA CYS A 257 -3.28 -2.55 -4.09
C CYS A 257 -3.22 -4.01 -3.63
N ASP A 258 -2.80 -4.26 -2.41
CA ASP A 258 -2.75 -5.61 -1.86
C ASP A 258 -4.15 -6.27 -1.72
N PHE A 259 -5.22 -5.49 -1.70
CA PHE A 259 -6.60 -5.93 -1.50
C PHE A 259 -7.53 -5.72 -2.69
N ALA A 260 -7.08 -5.04 -3.73
CA ALA A 260 -7.84 -4.84 -4.95
C ALA A 260 -6.98 -5.14 -6.18
N MET A 261 -7.59 -5.72 -7.20
CA MET A 261 -6.89 -6.04 -8.45
C MET A 261 -6.51 -4.76 -9.21
N ASN A 262 -5.42 -4.81 -9.95
CA ASN A 262 -5.12 -3.75 -10.91
C ASN A 262 -6.18 -3.72 -12.01
N LEU A 263 -6.73 -2.54 -12.26
CA LEU A 263 -7.58 -2.31 -13.42
C LEU A 263 -6.71 -2.19 -14.69
N PRO A 264 -6.95 -2.99 -15.72
CA PRO A 264 -6.18 -2.90 -16.94
C PRO A 264 -6.27 -1.52 -17.58
N SER A 265 -5.11 -0.98 -17.95
CA SER A 265 -4.95 0.34 -18.57
C SER A 265 -5.38 1.53 -17.71
N ILE A 266 -5.78 1.32 -16.46
CA ILE A 266 -6.07 2.39 -15.50
C ILE A 266 -5.03 2.35 -14.36
N GLY A 267 -4.19 3.37 -14.34
CA GLY A 267 -3.29 3.65 -13.23
C GLY A 267 -3.65 4.96 -12.53
N PRO A 268 -2.95 5.31 -11.43
CA PRO A 268 -3.22 6.53 -10.67
C PRO A 268 -3.20 7.79 -11.56
N LYS A 269 -2.23 7.89 -12.46
CA LYS A 269 -2.13 9.01 -13.41
C LYS A 269 -3.36 9.10 -14.32
N THR A 270 -3.83 7.97 -14.85
CA THR A 270 -5.02 7.95 -15.73
C THR A 270 -6.26 8.45 -15.01
N LEU A 271 -6.48 8.03 -13.76
CA LEU A 271 -7.60 8.50 -12.95
C LEU A 271 -7.46 10.00 -12.65
N TRP A 272 -6.28 10.44 -12.26
CA TRP A 272 -6.02 11.85 -11.98
C TRP A 272 -6.23 12.75 -13.21
N ASP A 273 -5.75 12.36 -14.37
CA ASP A 273 -5.91 13.11 -15.62
C ASP A 273 -7.38 13.19 -16.06
N ASN A 274 -8.22 12.26 -15.61
CA ASN A 274 -9.65 12.21 -15.89
C ASN A 274 -10.54 12.64 -14.72
N ARG A 275 -9.99 13.28 -13.67
CA ARG A 275 -10.73 13.67 -12.46
C ARG A 275 -11.96 14.55 -12.70
N ASN A 276 -12.03 15.26 -13.80
CA ASN A 276 -13.23 16.04 -14.19
C ASN A 276 -14.47 15.16 -14.41
N GLN A 277 -14.28 13.83 -14.63
CA GLN A 277 -15.38 12.87 -14.73
C GLN A 277 -16.02 12.57 -13.36
N PHE A 278 -15.40 13.02 -12.27
CA PHE A 278 -15.86 12.76 -10.90
C PHE A 278 -16.68 13.88 -10.29
N HIS A 279 -16.96 14.94 -11.08
CA HIS A 279 -17.75 16.08 -10.61
C HIS A 279 -19.05 15.65 -9.94
N ASN A 280 -19.37 16.24 -8.79
CA ASN A 280 -20.51 15.95 -7.93
C ASN A 280 -20.59 14.52 -7.34
N LEU A 281 -19.53 13.73 -7.43
CA LEU A 281 -19.47 12.40 -6.82
C LEU A 281 -18.71 12.45 -5.49
N ASP A 282 -19.14 11.59 -4.56
CA ASP A 282 -18.39 11.20 -3.38
C ASP A 282 -17.88 9.76 -3.63
N LEU A 283 -16.59 9.60 -3.88
CA LEU A 283 -16.00 8.32 -4.27
C LEU A 283 -15.87 7.34 -3.09
N THR A 284 -16.19 7.78 -1.89
CA THR A 284 -16.26 6.89 -0.72
C THR A 284 -17.50 5.99 -0.77
N ALA A 285 -18.48 6.31 -1.60
CA ALA A 285 -19.64 5.47 -1.85
C ALA A 285 -19.38 4.52 -3.04
N PRO A 286 -19.57 3.20 -2.88
CA PRO A 286 -19.27 2.20 -3.94
C PRO A 286 -19.95 2.51 -5.29
N ASN A 287 -21.21 2.92 -5.27
CA ASN A 287 -21.94 3.24 -6.50
C ASN A 287 -21.34 4.44 -7.25
N ASN A 288 -20.89 5.45 -6.51
CA ASN A 288 -20.24 6.63 -7.10
C ASN A 288 -18.85 6.27 -7.65
N LEU A 289 -18.09 5.44 -6.92
CA LEU A 289 -16.79 4.95 -7.39
C LEU A 289 -16.97 4.10 -8.67
N PHE A 290 -17.98 3.24 -8.72
CA PHE A 290 -18.33 2.48 -9.91
C PHE A 290 -18.64 3.40 -11.08
N LEU A 291 -19.48 4.41 -10.87
CA LEU A 291 -19.85 5.39 -11.92
C LEU A 291 -18.63 6.17 -12.41
N ALA A 292 -17.77 6.60 -11.49
CA ALA A 292 -16.53 7.31 -11.83
C ALA A 292 -15.61 6.48 -12.72
N LEU A 293 -15.37 5.23 -12.34
CA LEU A 293 -14.54 4.30 -13.12
C LEU A 293 -15.17 4.01 -14.50
N ALA A 294 -16.49 3.80 -14.55
CA ALA A 294 -17.20 3.58 -15.81
C ALA A 294 -17.04 4.78 -16.75
N ARG A 295 -17.18 6.02 -16.26
CA ARG A 295 -16.99 7.24 -17.06
C ARG A 295 -15.56 7.37 -17.59
N VAL A 296 -14.54 7.06 -16.77
CA VAL A 296 -13.13 7.08 -17.20
C VAL A 296 -12.89 6.04 -18.29
N TYR A 297 -13.39 4.83 -18.11
CA TYR A 297 -13.30 3.79 -19.13
C TYR A 297 -14.00 4.21 -20.43
N HIS A 298 -15.20 4.74 -20.32
CA HIS A 298 -15.91 5.24 -21.50
C HIS A 298 -15.07 6.26 -22.28
N LYS A 299 -14.57 7.29 -21.60
CA LYS A 299 -13.76 8.33 -22.23
C LYS A 299 -12.49 7.77 -22.89
N MET A 300 -11.83 6.82 -22.24
CA MET A 300 -10.64 6.17 -22.80
C MET A 300 -10.97 5.35 -24.06
N TYR A 301 -12.10 4.64 -24.06
CA TYR A 301 -12.52 3.84 -25.21
C TYR A 301 -13.09 4.71 -26.32
N GLU A 302 -13.86 5.72 -25.99
CA GLU A 302 -14.35 6.69 -26.96
C GLU A 302 -13.20 7.30 -27.78
N LYS A 303 -12.14 7.73 -27.11
CA LYS A 303 -10.93 8.24 -27.76
C LYS A 303 -10.31 7.21 -28.70
N LYS A 304 -10.26 5.93 -28.31
CA LYS A 304 -9.75 4.84 -29.16
C LYS A 304 -10.68 4.50 -30.31
N ILE A 305 -12.01 4.49 -30.07
CA ILE A 305 -13.02 4.21 -31.08
C ILE A 305 -13.04 5.33 -32.11
N ARG A 306 -12.97 6.60 -31.70
CA ARG A 306 -12.91 7.75 -32.62
C ARG A 306 -11.63 7.71 -33.47
N ALA A 307 -10.50 7.35 -32.91
CA ALA A 307 -9.25 7.20 -33.65
C ALA A 307 -9.30 6.09 -34.72
N VAL A 308 -10.14 5.05 -34.51
CA VAL A 308 -10.31 3.94 -35.49
C VAL A 308 -11.35 4.24 -36.52
N ASN A 309 -12.42 5.00 -36.19
CA ASN A 309 -13.60 5.17 -37.06
C ASN A 309 -13.71 6.57 -37.70
N GLY A 310 -12.80 7.50 -37.44
CA GLY A 310 -12.85 8.86 -38.01
C GLY A 310 -14.09 9.69 -37.63
N LEU A 311 -14.74 9.36 -36.50
CA LEU A 311 -16.03 9.96 -36.10
C LEU A 311 -15.82 11.32 -35.37
N GLN A 312 -16.70 12.28 -35.74
CA GLN A 312 -16.75 13.60 -35.12
C GLN A 312 -17.44 13.58 -33.74
N ASN A 313 -17.14 14.60 -32.95
CA ASN A 313 -17.64 14.77 -31.56
C ASN A 313 -19.17 14.97 -31.53
N ASN A 314 -19.91 14.02 -31.01
CA ASN A 314 -21.24 14.24 -30.45
C ASN A 314 -21.16 13.94 -28.94
N ASP A 315 -21.41 14.96 -28.15
CA ASP A 315 -21.51 14.83 -26.67
C ASP A 315 -22.87 14.18 -26.36
N HIS A 316 -22.87 12.86 -26.21
CA HIS A 316 -24.00 12.16 -25.63
C HIS A 316 -23.69 11.90 -24.16
N GLU A 317 -24.45 12.50 -23.24
CA GLU A 317 -24.51 12.12 -21.84
C GLU A 317 -25.20 10.75 -21.74
N PHE A 318 -24.57 9.83 -21.01
CA PHE A 318 -25.14 8.50 -20.81
C PHE A 318 -26.19 8.56 -19.71
N GLU A 319 -27.40 8.18 -20.02
CA GLU A 319 -28.54 8.17 -19.09
C GLU A 319 -28.40 7.10 -18.00
N SER A 320 -27.63 6.04 -18.22
CA SER A 320 -27.36 5.00 -17.22
C SER A 320 -26.04 4.25 -17.48
N ILE A 321 -25.51 3.60 -16.43
CA ILE A 321 -24.32 2.72 -16.52
C ILE A 321 -24.57 1.54 -17.45
N VAL A 322 -25.80 1.02 -17.49
CA VAL A 322 -26.19 -0.11 -18.36
C VAL A 322 -26.10 0.33 -19.81
N HIS A 323 -26.64 1.50 -20.14
CA HIS A 323 -26.58 2.08 -21.49
C HIS A 323 -25.14 2.32 -21.94
N LEU A 324 -24.29 2.85 -21.05
CA LEU A 324 -22.86 3.00 -21.28
C LEU A 324 -22.19 1.67 -21.62
N TYR A 325 -22.49 0.63 -20.86
CA TYR A 325 -21.92 -0.70 -21.06
C TYR A 325 -22.37 -1.31 -22.38
N ASP A 326 -23.66 -1.26 -22.69
CA ASP A 326 -24.23 -1.80 -23.93
C ASP A 326 -23.65 -1.08 -25.16
N GLU A 327 -23.47 0.23 -25.07
CA GLU A 327 -22.87 1.00 -26.17
C GLU A 327 -21.39 0.64 -26.40
N ILE A 328 -20.63 0.48 -25.30
CA ILE A 328 -19.24 0.01 -25.39
C ILE A 328 -19.18 -1.37 -26.01
N VAL A 329 -19.98 -2.33 -25.53
CA VAL A 329 -19.99 -3.70 -26.00
C VAL A 329 -20.42 -3.77 -27.45
N THR A 330 -21.43 -2.99 -27.86
CA THR A 330 -21.96 -2.96 -29.23
C THR A 330 -20.95 -2.36 -30.21
N ARG A 331 -20.33 -1.23 -29.84
CA ARG A 331 -19.33 -0.57 -30.71
C ARG A 331 -18.03 -1.37 -30.80
N VAL A 332 -17.67 -2.08 -29.73
CA VAL A 332 -16.46 -2.90 -29.66
C VAL A 332 -16.55 -4.17 -30.50
N LYS A 333 -17.73 -4.74 -30.68
CA LYS A 333 -17.94 -5.91 -31.57
C LYS A 333 -17.59 -5.63 -33.04
N CYS A 334 -17.49 -4.38 -33.43
CA CYS A 334 -17.28 -3.98 -34.83
C CYS A 334 -15.80 -3.88 -35.26
N SER A 335 -14.81 -4.08 -34.37
CA SER A 335 -13.39 -3.91 -34.70
C SER A 335 -12.52 -5.03 -34.12
N SER A 336 -11.72 -5.70 -34.99
CA SER A 336 -10.81 -6.77 -34.61
C SER A 336 -9.69 -6.34 -33.61
N LYS A 337 -9.28 -5.06 -33.63
CA LYS A 337 -8.31 -4.50 -32.67
C LYS A 337 -8.91 -4.28 -31.30
N ILE A 338 -10.21 -4.14 -31.20
CA ILE A 338 -10.96 -3.92 -29.97
C ILE A 338 -11.45 -5.25 -29.40
N SER A 339 -11.65 -6.28 -30.26
CA SER A 339 -11.99 -7.63 -29.79
C SER A 339 -10.96 -8.21 -28.82
N ASN A 340 -9.67 -7.91 -29.01
CA ASN A 340 -8.61 -8.30 -28.09
C ASN A 340 -8.69 -7.58 -26.72
N LEU A 341 -9.27 -6.41 -26.67
CA LEU A 341 -9.53 -5.64 -25.44
C LEU A 341 -10.76 -6.18 -24.69
N VAL A 342 -11.79 -6.64 -25.41
CA VAL A 342 -13.01 -7.26 -24.85
C VAL A 342 -12.75 -8.70 -24.42
N GLN A 343 -11.96 -9.43 -25.20
CA GLN A 343 -11.52 -10.79 -24.84
C GLN A 343 -10.56 -10.80 -23.63
N SER A 344 -9.86 -9.69 -23.37
CA SER A 344 -9.12 -9.51 -22.12
C SER A 344 -10.10 -9.27 -20.97
N ARG A 345 -10.94 -10.21 -20.62
CA ARG A 345 -11.70 -10.43 -19.34
C ARG A 345 -12.05 -9.20 -18.46
N THR A 346 -11.93 -7.96 -18.94
CA THR A 346 -11.88 -6.74 -18.15
C THR A 346 -13.22 -6.05 -17.94
N TRP A 347 -14.22 -6.41 -18.77
CA TRP A 347 -15.51 -5.73 -18.80
C TRP A 347 -16.69 -6.59 -18.37
N ASN A 348 -16.46 -7.55 -17.49
CA ASN A 348 -17.55 -8.21 -16.83
C ASN A 348 -18.06 -7.28 -15.70
N MET A 349 -19.35 -6.90 -15.73
CA MET A 349 -19.98 -6.06 -14.72
C MET A 349 -19.79 -6.62 -13.31
N GLY A 350 -19.87 -7.95 -13.16
CA GLY A 350 -19.62 -8.61 -11.88
C GLY A 350 -18.20 -8.39 -11.36
N ARG A 351 -17.20 -8.44 -12.22
CA ARG A 351 -15.81 -8.16 -11.85
C ARG A 351 -15.58 -6.72 -11.46
N MET A 352 -16.18 -5.79 -12.22
CA MET A 352 -16.05 -4.37 -11.89
C MET A 352 -16.74 -4.04 -10.59
N SER A 353 -17.91 -4.61 -10.33
CA SER A 353 -18.63 -4.47 -9.06
C SER A 353 -17.81 -5.06 -7.90
N ALA A 354 -17.29 -6.28 -8.04
CA ALA A 354 -16.44 -6.90 -7.04
C ALA A 354 -15.17 -6.09 -6.79
N HIS A 355 -14.53 -5.56 -7.85
CA HIS A 355 -13.36 -4.70 -7.74
C HIS A 355 -13.64 -3.42 -6.96
N VAL A 356 -14.75 -2.74 -7.27
CA VAL A 356 -15.18 -1.54 -6.54
C VAL A 356 -15.43 -1.83 -5.07
N LEU A 357 -16.07 -2.96 -4.76
CA LEU A 357 -16.31 -3.40 -3.39
C LEU A 357 -15.00 -3.75 -2.66
N ASN A 358 -14.03 -4.36 -3.34
CA ASN A 358 -12.70 -4.58 -2.76
C ASN A 358 -11.97 -3.25 -2.48
N ALA A 359 -12.04 -2.29 -3.41
CA ALA A 359 -11.46 -0.95 -3.21
C ALA A 359 -12.16 -0.20 -2.06
N TYR A 360 -13.48 -0.34 -1.94
CA TYR A 360 -14.24 0.22 -0.82
C TYR A 360 -13.84 -0.40 0.52
N TRP A 361 -13.71 -1.72 0.58
CA TRP A 361 -13.20 -2.39 1.78
C TRP A 361 -11.79 -1.90 2.15
N THR A 362 -10.93 -1.74 1.15
CA THR A 362 -9.58 -1.20 1.36
C THR A 362 -9.62 0.20 1.98
N LEU A 363 -10.53 1.05 1.48
CA LEU A 363 -10.72 2.39 2.03
C LEU A 363 -11.16 2.35 3.51
N LEU A 364 -12.08 1.44 3.87
CA LEU A 364 -12.48 1.24 5.26
C LEU A 364 -11.29 0.74 6.09
N TYR A 365 -10.54 -0.22 5.59
CA TYR A 365 -9.35 -0.74 6.23
C TYR A 365 -8.32 0.34 6.53
N TRP A 366 -8.04 1.23 5.57
CA TRP A 366 -7.12 2.35 5.74
C TRP A 366 -7.67 3.46 6.64
N SER A 367 -8.99 3.63 6.69
CA SER A 367 -9.64 4.65 7.52
C SER A 367 -9.76 4.25 8.98
N GLU A 368 -10.12 2.98 9.24
CA GLU A 368 -10.43 2.47 10.57
C GLU A 368 -9.24 1.77 11.24
N LEU A 369 -8.11 1.61 10.50
CA LEU A 369 -6.87 1.01 10.97
C LEU A 369 -7.06 -0.35 11.65
N GLN A 370 -7.38 -0.36 12.94
CA GLN A 370 -7.44 -1.54 13.79
C GLN A 370 -8.84 -2.14 13.92
N HIS A 371 -9.89 -1.40 13.51
CA HIS A 371 -11.30 -1.75 13.70
C HIS A 371 -12.05 -2.02 12.40
N TYR A 372 -11.32 -2.39 11.35
CA TYR A 372 -11.88 -2.64 10.03
C TYR A 372 -12.84 -3.84 10.01
N PRO A 373 -13.86 -3.82 9.12
CA PRO A 373 -14.82 -4.91 8.99
C PRO A 373 -14.17 -6.17 8.42
N ASP A 374 -14.74 -7.33 8.74
CA ASP A 374 -14.30 -8.61 8.16
C ASP A 374 -14.51 -8.59 6.64
N PRO A 375 -13.46 -8.79 5.82
CA PRO A 375 -13.57 -8.84 4.37
C PRO A 375 -14.53 -9.93 3.89
N MET A 376 -14.74 -10.97 4.70
CA MET A 376 -15.60 -12.11 4.37
C MET A 376 -17.07 -11.94 4.80
N SER A 377 -17.47 -10.77 5.30
CA SER A 377 -18.88 -10.53 5.69
C SER A 377 -19.88 -10.52 4.50
N GLY A 378 -19.43 -10.79 3.28
CA GLY A 378 -20.27 -10.95 2.09
C GLY A 378 -20.57 -9.66 1.30
N HIS A 379 -20.17 -8.49 1.80
CA HIS A 379 -20.51 -7.20 1.21
C HIS A 379 -19.36 -6.51 0.46
N TYR A 380 -18.17 -7.11 0.45
CA TYR A 380 -16.95 -6.44 0.00
C TYR A 380 -16.31 -7.06 -1.25
N GLY A 381 -17.03 -7.92 -1.96
CA GLY A 381 -16.55 -8.48 -3.23
C GLY A 381 -15.44 -9.52 -3.09
N PHE A 382 -15.21 -10.06 -1.90
CA PHE A 382 -14.33 -11.20 -1.67
C PHE A 382 -15.14 -12.49 -1.63
N GLU A 383 -14.56 -13.58 -2.12
CA GLU A 383 -15.15 -14.91 -2.11
C GLU A 383 -14.20 -15.92 -1.49
N ARG A 384 -14.75 -16.92 -0.78
CA ARG A 384 -13.96 -18.03 -0.26
C ARG A 384 -14.04 -19.22 -1.22
N ARG A 385 -12.87 -19.66 -1.70
CA ARG A 385 -12.73 -20.88 -2.52
C ARG A 385 -11.83 -21.89 -1.77
N GLY A 386 -12.46 -22.84 -1.09
CA GLY A 386 -11.76 -23.77 -0.20
C GLY A 386 -11.06 -23.05 0.95
N LYS A 387 -9.73 -23.19 1.03
CA LYS A 387 -8.90 -22.53 2.05
C LYS A 387 -8.46 -21.08 1.68
N PHE A 388 -8.85 -20.60 0.51
CA PHE A 388 -8.36 -19.33 -0.01
C PHE A 388 -9.48 -18.30 -0.11
N VAL A 389 -9.14 -17.05 0.17
CA VAL A 389 -9.98 -15.89 -0.14
C VAL A 389 -9.62 -15.42 -1.55
N THR A 390 -10.60 -15.19 -2.40
CA THR A 390 -10.42 -14.72 -3.78
C THR A 390 -11.16 -13.41 -3.99
N PHE A 391 -10.75 -12.64 -5.03
CA PHE A 391 -11.57 -11.54 -5.50
C PHE A 391 -12.81 -12.11 -6.20
N GLY A 392 -13.99 -11.64 -5.81
CA GLY A 392 -15.23 -12.06 -6.42
C GLY A 392 -15.27 -11.73 -7.93
N GLY A 393 -15.99 -12.57 -8.70
CA GLY A 393 -16.07 -12.39 -10.15
C GLY A 393 -14.89 -12.93 -10.96
N ASP A 394 -13.96 -13.65 -10.34
CA ASP A 394 -12.89 -14.40 -11.03
C ASP A 394 -13.42 -15.77 -11.55
N ILE A 395 -14.45 -15.76 -12.40
CA ILE A 395 -14.96 -16.94 -13.14
C ILE A 395 -14.41 -16.93 -14.55
#